data_54182d51c357f7b02250d4b22558813e
#
_entry.id   54182d51c357f7b02250d4b22558813e
#
_cell.length_a   1.000
_cell.length_b   1.000
_cell.length_c   1.000
_cell.angle_alpha   90.00
_cell.angle_beta   90.00
_cell.angle_gamma   90.00
#
_symmetry.space_group_name_H-M   'P 1'
#
loop_
_entity.id
_entity.type
_entity.pdbx_description
1 polymer ?
#
loop_
_entity_poly.entity_id
_entity_poly.type
_entity_poly.pdbx_seq_one_letter_code
_entity_poly.pdbx_strand_id
1 'polypeptide(L)'
;MLRIMISSLILAMGLVFCQAGQVDASAPAVSLFGDGIVAETGEGPIWDPVTSRLLWVDIEGHRVLVSDPESGNTEVHEVPAAPGTVVPSKDGEWIVALKDGIYSYREADRTIRKVAVPDDLTDAVRFNDGKCDPRGRFWVGTVDTVRYADPIAALYRLEGSAVTRVLGGVTISNGIAWAPDGTRMYYIDTPTRKVVAYDYNLETGELCKGVDAILIPEGWGDPDGCTIDSEGMLWVALWGGYAVSRWNPETGECLQRISLPVKHVTAMAFGGDDLDTMFITTAKASWAGLDEPDAGKLFVCRPGVKGLKAHLFDPVDKGTP
;
A
#
# COMPACT_ATOMS: atom_id res chain seq x y z
N MET A 1 7.55 -69.08 9.59
CA MET A 1 8.26 -68.08 8.77
C MET A 1 7.24 -67.18 8.10
N LEU A 2 6.99 -66.00 8.70
CA LEU A 2 6.02 -65.05 8.19
C LEU A 2 6.78 -63.77 7.82
N ARG A 3 6.88 -63.46 6.52
CA ARG A 3 7.50 -62.25 5.99
C ARG A 3 6.45 -61.12 6.01
N ILE A 4 6.67 -60.13 6.85
CA ILE A 4 5.92 -58.86 6.84
C ILE A 4 6.56 -57.96 5.79
N MET A 5 5.81 -57.61 4.74
CA MET A 5 6.16 -56.57 3.77
C MET A 5 5.68 -55.24 4.34
N ILE A 6 6.61 -54.33 4.66
CA ILE A 6 6.33 -52.96 5.00
C ILE A 6 6.42 -52.17 3.69
N SER A 7 5.27 -51.71 3.18
CA SER A 7 5.18 -50.74 2.08
C SER A 7 5.42 -49.34 2.63
N SER A 8 6.57 -48.75 2.30
CA SER A 8 6.85 -47.35 2.56
C SER A 8 6.16 -46.48 1.53
N LEU A 9 5.15 -45.76 1.97
CA LEU A 9 4.51 -44.71 1.18
C LEU A 9 5.36 -43.44 1.31
N ILE A 10 6.18 -43.12 0.31
CA ILE A 10 6.92 -41.88 0.21
C ILE A 10 5.95 -40.82 -0.36
N LEU A 11 5.48 -39.94 0.51
CA LEU A 11 4.73 -38.73 0.12
C LEU A 11 5.74 -37.71 -0.44
N ALA A 12 5.82 -37.57 -1.75
CA ALA A 12 6.63 -36.56 -2.39
C ALA A 12 5.91 -35.22 -2.23
N MET A 13 6.32 -34.41 -1.22
CA MET A 13 6.04 -32.98 -1.17
C MET A 13 6.87 -32.31 -2.26
N GLY A 14 6.23 -31.94 -3.36
CA GLY A 14 6.84 -31.12 -4.40
C GLY A 14 7.07 -29.72 -3.88
N LEU A 15 8.29 -29.42 -3.44
CA LEU A 15 8.77 -28.08 -3.25
C LEU A 15 8.97 -27.44 -4.64
N VAL A 16 8.02 -26.62 -5.06
CA VAL A 16 8.19 -25.74 -6.22
C VAL A 16 9.13 -24.61 -5.79
N PHE A 17 10.43 -24.79 -6.04
CA PHE A 17 11.38 -23.69 -5.99
C PHE A 17 11.12 -22.79 -7.20
N CYS A 18 10.48 -21.63 -6.99
CA CYS A 18 10.51 -20.57 -7.98
C CYS A 18 11.95 -20.03 -8.04
N GLN A 19 12.69 -20.41 -9.09
CA GLN A 19 14.07 -20.00 -9.29
C GLN A 19 14.11 -18.48 -9.54
N ALA A 20 14.91 -17.76 -8.75
CA ALA A 20 15.29 -16.40 -9.05
C ALA A 20 16.04 -16.39 -10.39
N GLY A 21 15.48 -15.73 -11.43
CA GLY A 21 16.23 -15.44 -12.64
C GLY A 21 15.61 -15.78 -14.00
N GLN A 22 14.42 -16.36 -14.09
CA GLN A 22 13.74 -16.42 -15.40
C GLN A 22 12.78 -15.25 -15.54
N VAL A 23 13.07 -14.34 -16.47
CA VAL A 23 12.08 -13.36 -16.95
C VAL A 23 11.02 -14.16 -17.67
N ASP A 24 9.84 -14.23 -17.09
CA ASP A 24 8.69 -14.86 -17.75
C ASP A 24 8.35 -14.03 -18.99
N ALA A 25 8.49 -14.63 -20.18
CA ALA A 25 8.19 -13.97 -21.45
C ALA A 25 6.70 -13.57 -21.59
N SER A 26 5.86 -13.99 -20.66
CA SER A 26 4.45 -13.61 -20.51
C SER A 26 4.22 -12.45 -19.52
N ALA A 27 5.27 -11.99 -18.80
CA ALA A 27 5.13 -10.89 -17.85
C ALA A 27 4.72 -9.59 -18.56
N PRO A 28 3.78 -8.82 -18.02
CA PRO A 28 3.35 -7.56 -18.61
C PRO A 28 4.53 -6.58 -18.70
N ALA A 29 4.62 -5.88 -19.83
CA ALA A 29 5.63 -4.86 -20.02
C ALA A 29 5.40 -3.69 -19.06
N VAL A 30 6.43 -3.29 -18.32
CA VAL A 30 6.44 -2.10 -17.48
C VAL A 30 7.05 -0.94 -18.25
N SER A 31 6.43 0.22 -18.19
CA SER A 31 6.91 1.46 -18.81
C SER A 31 6.85 2.63 -17.83
N LEU A 32 7.64 3.66 -18.10
CA LEU A 32 7.54 4.92 -17.37
C LEU A 32 6.21 5.60 -17.69
N PHE A 33 5.65 6.29 -16.68
CA PHE A 33 4.47 7.12 -16.84
C PHE A 33 4.88 8.61 -16.93
N GLY A 34 4.26 9.30 -17.89
CA GLY A 34 4.15 10.75 -17.92
C GLY A 34 5.45 11.53 -18.09
N ASP A 35 5.46 12.70 -17.48
CA ASP A 35 6.47 13.76 -17.63
C ASP A 35 7.80 13.49 -16.91
N GLY A 36 7.91 12.33 -16.26
CA GLY A 36 9.16 11.91 -15.61
C GLY A 36 9.47 12.63 -14.30
N ILE A 37 8.44 13.14 -13.58
CA ILE A 37 8.64 13.67 -12.24
C ILE A 37 9.32 12.63 -11.35
N VAL A 38 10.28 13.09 -10.54
CA VAL A 38 11.06 12.23 -9.64
C VAL A 38 10.70 12.55 -8.21
N ALA A 39 10.27 11.54 -7.46
CA ALA A 39 10.04 11.60 -6.02
C ALA A 39 11.24 11.02 -5.27
N GLU A 40 11.61 11.63 -4.17
CA GLU A 40 12.63 11.07 -3.27
C GLU A 40 12.12 9.77 -2.64
N THR A 41 10.87 9.78 -2.16
CA THR A 41 10.10 8.58 -1.81
C THR A 41 8.67 8.75 -2.30
N GLY A 42 8.40 8.25 -3.52
CA GLY A 42 7.05 8.20 -4.09
C GLY A 42 6.24 7.11 -3.39
N GLU A 43 5.04 7.46 -2.86
CA GLU A 43 4.26 6.56 -2.02
C GLU A 43 2.75 6.80 -2.14
N GLY A 44 2.00 5.90 -1.50
CA GLY A 44 0.57 6.00 -1.27
C GLY A 44 -0.28 6.26 -2.52
N PRO A 45 -0.04 5.59 -3.66
CA PRO A 45 -0.83 5.85 -4.86
C PRO A 45 -2.26 5.37 -4.66
N ILE A 46 -3.20 6.23 -5.06
CA ILE A 46 -4.62 5.91 -5.05
C ILE A 46 -5.32 6.55 -6.25
N TRP A 47 -6.16 5.78 -6.92
CA TRP A 47 -6.99 6.27 -8.01
C TRP A 47 -8.19 7.00 -7.46
N ASP A 48 -8.36 8.27 -7.83
CA ASP A 48 -9.58 9.02 -7.55
C ASP A 48 -10.63 8.70 -8.62
N PRO A 49 -11.69 7.96 -8.28
CA PRO A 49 -12.71 7.57 -9.25
C PRO A 49 -13.66 8.73 -9.64
N VAL A 50 -13.57 9.88 -8.97
CA VAL A 50 -14.41 11.07 -9.26
C VAL A 50 -13.74 11.94 -10.31
N THR A 51 -12.43 12.16 -10.18
CA THR A 51 -11.65 13.01 -11.08
C THR A 51 -10.92 12.23 -12.17
N SER A 52 -10.89 10.89 -12.09
CA SER A 52 -10.12 9.99 -12.96
C SER A 52 -8.64 10.35 -13.00
N ARG A 53 -8.07 10.67 -11.83
CA ARG A 53 -6.65 10.99 -11.66
C ARG A 53 -6.01 10.12 -10.59
N LEU A 54 -4.69 9.95 -10.68
CA LEU A 54 -3.90 9.28 -9.65
C LEU A 54 -3.39 10.30 -8.64
N LEU A 55 -3.74 10.11 -7.37
CA LEU A 55 -3.13 10.81 -6.25
C LEU A 55 -1.98 9.97 -5.70
N TRP A 56 -0.87 10.58 -5.33
CA TRP A 56 0.25 9.96 -4.65
C TRP A 56 1.08 11.01 -3.91
N VAL A 57 2.05 10.60 -3.11
CA VAL A 57 2.87 11.52 -2.32
C VAL A 57 4.36 11.36 -2.62
N ASP A 58 5.13 12.41 -2.39
CA ASP A 58 6.58 12.36 -2.22
C ASP A 58 6.88 12.75 -0.77
N ILE A 59 7.23 11.77 0.04
CA ILE A 59 7.35 11.93 1.49
C ILE A 59 8.40 12.98 1.85
N GLU A 60 9.64 12.80 1.39
CA GLU A 60 10.74 13.71 1.67
C GLU A 60 10.67 15.00 0.84
N GLY A 61 10.00 14.96 -0.30
CA GLY A 61 9.72 16.14 -1.11
C GLY A 61 8.62 17.04 -0.54
N HIS A 62 7.89 16.58 0.49
CA HIS A 62 6.76 17.30 1.08
C HIS A 62 5.70 17.70 0.05
N ARG A 63 5.31 16.76 -0.82
CA ARG A 63 4.40 17.02 -1.93
C ARG A 63 3.30 15.97 -2.02
N VAL A 64 2.09 16.43 -2.35
CA VAL A 64 1.06 15.58 -2.95
C VAL A 64 1.15 15.77 -4.46
N LEU A 65 1.12 14.70 -5.19
CA LEU A 65 1.29 14.62 -6.64
C LEU A 65 0.00 14.10 -7.27
N VAL A 66 -0.47 14.78 -8.32
CA VAL A 66 -1.70 14.44 -9.02
C VAL A 66 -1.37 14.17 -10.48
N SER A 67 -1.39 12.92 -10.87
CA SER A 67 -1.07 12.50 -12.25
C SER A 67 -2.34 12.29 -13.06
N ASP A 68 -2.41 12.94 -14.20
CA ASP A 68 -3.48 12.83 -15.18
C ASP A 68 -3.08 11.83 -16.27
N PRO A 69 -3.75 10.69 -16.40
CA PRO A 69 -3.38 9.66 -17.38
C PRO A 69 -3.68 10.03 -18.83
N GLU A 70 -4.56 11.00 -19.10
CA GLU A 70 -4.84 11.44 -20.48
C GLU A 70 -3.71 12.32 -21.01
N SER A 71 -3.25 13.28 -20.21
CA SER A 71 -2.19 14.22 -20.61
C SER A 71 -0.78 13.69 -20.32
N GLY A 72 -0.63 12.75 -19.38
CA GLY A 72 0.65 12.30 -18.86
C GLY A 72 1.33 13.31 -17.93
N ASN A 73 0.67 14.41 -17.56
CA ASN A 73 1.23 15.44 -16.69
C ASN A 73 1.01 15.11 -15.22
N THR A 74 1.90 15.61 -14.37
CA THR A 74 1.75 15.52 -12.92
C THR A 74 1.75 16.92 -12.30
N GLU A 75 0.65 17.28 -11.64
CA GLU A 75 0.53 18.51 -10.87
C GLU A 75 1.16 18.32 -9.48
N VAL A 76 1.84 19.36 -8.98
CA VAL A 76 2.53 19.36 -7.69
C VAL A 76 1.80 20.26 -6.70
N HIS A 77 1.47 19.70 -5.55
CA HIS A 77 0.87 20.42 -4.41
C HIS A 77 1.81 20.30 -3.20
N GLU A 78 2.48 21.39 -2.89
CA GLU A 78 3.36 21.50 -1.72
C GLU A 78 2.54 21.44 -0.44
N VAL A 79 3.02 20.69 0.56
CA VAL A 79 2.40 20.55 1.88
C VAL A 79 3.41 20.89 2.98
N PRO A 80 2.95 21.35 4.18
CA PRO A 80 3.83 21.95 5.18
C PRO A 80 4.73 20.94 5.92
N ALA A 81 4.48 19.65 5.80
CA ALA A 81 5.26 18.57 6.43
C ALA A 81 5.21 17.33 5.58
N ALA A 82 6.08 16.34 5.87
CA ALA A 82 6.16 15.08 5.17
C ALA A 82 4.78 14.37 5.14
N PRO A 83 4.19 14.14 3.94
CA PRO A 83 2.97 13.36 3.79
C PRO A 83 3.29 11.87 3.80
N GLY A 84 2.61 11.08 4.62
CA GLY A 84 2.69 9.62 4.56
C GLY A 84 1.80 9.05 3.46
N THR A 85 0.61 9.62 3.31
CA THR A 85 -0.39 9.18 2.33
C THR A 85 -1.43 10.25 2.06
N VAL A 86 -2.20 10.07 0.98
CA VAL A 86 -3.34 10.90 0.59
C VAL A 86 -4.48 10.01 0.14
N VAL A 87 -5.73 10.37 0.49
CA VAL A 87 -6.94 9.69 -0.01
C VAL A 87 -7.99 10.70 -0.43
N PRO A 88 -8.76 10.43 -1.49
CA PRO A 88 -9.88 11.30 -1.88
C PRO A 88 -11.04 11.17 -0.90
N SER A 89 -11.80 12.26 -0.75
CA SER A 89 -12.97 12.35 0.11
C SER A 89 -14.25 12.59 -0.67
N LYS A 90 -15.40 12.18 -0.11
CA LYS A 90 -16.73 12.32 -0.74
C LYS A 90 -17.18 13.77 -0.92
N ASP A 91 -16.62 14.69 -0.16
CA ASP A 91 -16.89 16.14 -0.26
C ASP A 91 -16.02 16.87 -1.31
N GLY A 92 -15.16 16.11 -2.02
CA GLY A 92 -14.26 16.64 -3.05
C GLY A 92 -12.95 17.22 -2.51
N GLU A 93 -12.71 17.15 -1.19
CA GLU A 93 -11.40 17.43 -0.60
C GLU A 93 -10.53 16.15 -0.60
N TRP A 94 -9.28 16.27 -0.23
CA TRP A 94 -8.42 15.12 0.07
C TRP A 94 -8.16 15.06 1.57
N ILE A 95 -7.97 13.85 2.10
CA ILE A 95 -7.41 13.64 3.43
C ILE A 95 -5.93 13.30 3.25
N VAL A 96 -5.07 14.07 3.92
CA VAL A 96 -3.62 13.92 3.87
C VAL A 96 -3.11 13.68 5.28
N ALA A 97 -2.39 12.59 5.47
CA ALA A 97 -1.72 12.31 6.75
C ALA A 97 -0.31 12.90 6.70
N LEU A 98 -0.10 14.03 7.36
CA LEU A 98 1.20 14.69 7.51
C LEU A 98 1.87 14.23 8.80
N LYS A 99 3.18 14.48 8.93
CA LYS A 99 3.96 14.06 10.10
C LYS A 99 3.29 14.39 11.44
N ASP A 100 2.59 15.52 11.57
CA ASP A 100 2.07 16.10 12.81
C ASP A 100 0.54 16.02 12.93
N GLY A 101 -0.14 15.27 12.08
CA GLY A 101 -1.60 15.13 12.12
C GLY A 101 -2.24 14.74 10.81
N ILE A 102 -3.55 14.60 10.85
CA ILE A 102 -4.40 14.32 9.68
C ILE A 102 -5.09 15.61 9.27
N TYR A 103 -5.06 15.93 7.97
CA TYR A 103 -5.54 17.18 7.41
C TYR A 103 -6.52 16.95 6.28
N SER A 104 -7.47 17.87 6.10
CA SER A 104 -8.17 18.03 4.84
C SER A 104 -7.42 19.02 3.95
N TYR A 105 -7.40 18.73 2.65
CA TYR A 105 -6.77 19.58 1.63
C TYR A 105 -7.78 19.84 0.51
N ARG A 106 -8.03 21.13 0.23
CA ARG A 106 -8.87 21.56 -0.88
C ARG A 106 -8.00 21.94 -2.07
N GLU A 107 -8.13 21.20 -3.16
CA GLU A 107 -7.33 21.40 -4.36
C GLU A 107 -7.52 22.78 -4.98
N ALA A 108 -8.76 23.27 -5.09
CA ALA A 108 -9.13 24.48 -5.81
C ALA A 108 -8.43 25.77 -5.34
N ASP A 109 -8.20 25.89 -4.04
CA ASP A 109 -7.55 27.08 -3.43
C ASP A 109 -6.32 26.71 -2.58
N ARG A 110 -5.92 25.44 -2.61
CA ARG A 110 -4.80 24.87 -1.85
C ARG A 110 -4.90 25.06 -0.34
N THR A 111 -6.12 25.20 0.16
CA THR A 111 -6.36 25.35 1.60
C THR A 111 -6.17 24.02 2.31
N ILE A 112 -5.39 24.04 3.39
CA ILE A 112 -5.14 22.89 4.26
C ILE A 112 -5.66 23.17 5.67
N ARG A 113 -6.39 22.21 6.26
CA ARG A 113 -6.98 22.34 7.60
C ARG A 113 -6.72 21.06 8.40
N LYS A 114 -6.26 21.20 9.64
CA LYS A 114 -6.08 20.07 10.55
C LYS A 114 -7.44 19.49 10.94
N VAL A 115 -7.63 18.20 10.76
CA VAL A 115 -8.85 17.44 11.07
C VAL A 115 -8.70 16.74 12.42
N ALA A 116 -7.61 16.00 12.62
CA ALA A 116 -7.39 15.23 13.83
C ALA A 116 -5.89 15.01 14.10
N VAL A 117 -5.58 14.77 15.37
CA VAL A 117 -4.25 14.32 15.84
C VAL A 117 -4.49 13.22 16.87
N PRO A 118 -3.87 12.05 16.76
CA PRO A 118 -3.90 11.06 17.84
C PRO A 118 -3.26 11.62 19.12
N ASP A 119 -3.87 11.38 20.27
CA ASP A 119 -3.38 11.88 21.57
C ASP A 119 -1.98 11.36 21.92
N ASP A 120 -1.60 10.20 21.38
CA ASP A 120 -0.32 9.51 21.61
C ASP A 120 0.67 9.69 20.46
N LEU A 121 0.39 10.58 19.50
CA LEU A 121 1.34 10.90 18.43
C LEU A 121 2.55 11.64 19.01
N THR A 122 3.75 11.17 18.71
CA THR A 122 5.00 11.75 19.19
C THR A 122 5.92 12.14 18.04
N ASP A 123 6.93 12.96 18.30
CA ASP A 123 7.94 13.37 17.31
C ASP A 123 8.81 12.19 16.80
N ALA A 124 8.83 11.07 17.54
CA ALA A 124 9.57 9.87 17.17
C ALA A 124 8.92 9.08 16.04
N VAL A 125 7.68 9.39 15.68
CA VAL A 125 6.96 8.73 14.59
C VAL A 125 6.44 9.75 13.57
N ARG A 126 6.16 9.30 12.36
CA ARG A 126 5.36 10.02 11.36
C ARG A 126 4.28 9.10 10.81
N PHE A 127 3.24 9.66 10.24
CA PHE A 127 2.32 8.86 9.43
C PHE A 127 3.06 8.26 8.22
N ASN A 128 2.59 7.08 7.82
CA ASN A 128 3.07 6.30 6.68
C ASN A 128 1.87 5.91 5.80
N ASP A 129 1.79 4.66 5.35
CA ASP A 129 0.71 4.21 4.47
C ASP A 129 -0.68 4.27 5.13
N GLY A 130 -1.69 4.50 4.31
CA GLY A 130 -3.08 4.55 4.74
C GLY A 130 -4.05 4.48 3.57
N LYS A 131 -5.29 4.03 3.88
CA LYS A 131 -6.35 3.81 2.88
C LYS A 131 -7.72 3.88 3.53
N CYS A 132 -8.76 4.18 2.76
CA CYS A 132 -10.13 4.12 3.25
C CYS A 132 -10.67 2.71 3.19
N ASP A 133 -11.44 2.33 4.22
CA ASP A 133 -12.21 1.09 4.23
C ASP A 133 -13.53 1.23 3.44
N PRO A 134 -14.28 0.13 3.20
CA PRO A 134 -15.51 0.17 2.43
C PRO A 134 -16.63 1.05 3.05
N ARG A 135 -16.53 1.45 4.31
CA ARG A 135 -17.45 2.38 4.99
C ARG A 135 -17.00 3.83 4.91
N GLY A 136 -15.82 4.09 4.34
CA GLY A 136 -15.25 5.43 4.21
C GLY A 136 -14.50 5.92 5.45
N ARG A 137 -14.12 5.05 6.37
CA ARG A 137 -13.22 5.39 7.47
C ARG A 137 -11.80 5.38 6.97
N PHE A 138 -11.00 6.37 7.31
CA PHE A 138 -9.60 6.42 6.92
C PHE A 138 -8.73 5.67 7.93
N TRP A 139 -8.00 4.69 7.44
CA TRP A 139 -7.03 3.93 8.20
C TRP A 139 -5.63 4.38 7.81
N VAL A 140 -4.81 4.67 8.79
CA VAL A 140 -3.46 5.17 8.56
C VAL A 140 -2.54 4.73 9.68
N GLY A 141 -1.39 4.24 9.30
CA GLY A 141 -0.39 3.83 10.28
C GLY A 141 0.74 4.83 10.41
N THR A 142 1.59 4.57 11.40
CA THR A 142 2.81 5.35 11.64
C THR A 142 4.05 4.48 11.48
N VAL A 143 5.22 5.12 11.44
CA VAL A 143 6.53 4.49 11.39
C VAL A 143 7.47 5.16 12.39
N ASP A 144 8.32 4.38 13.04
CA ASP A 144 9.46 4.87 13.82
C ASP A 144 10.44 5.60 12.90
N THR A 145 10.63 6.91 13.10
CA THR A 145 11.53 7.74 12.28
C THR A 145 12.93 7.87 12.87
N VAL A 146 13.17 7.31 14.05
CA VAL A 146 14.45 7.40 14.75
C VAL A 146 15.37 6.25 14.36
N ARG A 147 14.85 5.04 14.38
CA ARG A 147 15.64 3.82 14.15
C ARG A 147 15.07 2.93 13.05
N TYR A 148 13.80 3.12 12.66
CA TYR A 148 13.05 2.25 11.75
C TYR A 148 13.03 0.78 12.19
N ALA A 149 13.16 0.54 13.49
CA ALA A 149 13.35 -0.77 14.08
C ALA A 149 12.57 -1.01 15.38
N ASP A 150 12.17 0.05 16.07
CA ASP A 150 11.48 -0.09 17.35
C ASP A 150 9.96 -0.16 17.16
N PRO A 151 9.23 -1.05 17.84
CA PRO A 151 7.80 -1.23 17.71
C PRO A 151 7.00 -0.17 18.49
N ILE A 152 7.32 1.11 18.25
CA ILE A 152 6.69 2.28 18.90
C ILE A 152 5.55 2.89 18.08
N ALA A 153 5.37 2.44 16.85
CA ALA A 153 4.35 2.91 15.94
C ALA A 153 2.99 2.23 16.19
N ALA A 154 1.98 2.69 15.46
CA ALA A 154 0.61 2.23 15.62
C ALA A 154 -0.16 2.33 14.31
N LEU A 155 -1.31 1.65 14.23
CA LEU A 155 -2.35 1.82 13.23
C LEU A 155 -3.53 2.54 13.86
N TYR A 156 -4.00 3.59 13.19
CA TYR A 156 -5.14 4.41 13.60
C TYR A 156 -6.28 4.32 12.58
N ARG A 157 -7.48 4.63 13.05
CA ARG A 157 -8.69 4.78 12.25
C ARG A 157 -9.33 6.12 12.55
N LEU A 158 -9.56 6.92 11.50
CA LEU A 158 -10.30 8.17 11.55
C LEU A 158 -11.71 7.95 11.03
N GLU A 159 -12.73 8.35 11.82
CA GLU A 159 -14.14 8.36 11.45
C GLU A 159 -14.71 9.76 11.76
N GLY A 160 -15.18 10.48 10.73
CA GLY A 160 -15.45 11.91 10.87
C GLY A 160 -14.21 12.69 11.33
N SER A 161 -14.21 13.16 12.57
CA SER A 161 -13.06 13.82 13.21
C SER A 161 -12.48 13.01 14.39
N ALA A 162 -13.06 11.85 14.70
CA ALA A 162 -12.61 11.01 15.80
C ALA A 162 -11.52 10.05 15.34
N VAL A 163 -10.35 10.08 15.97
CA VAL A 163 -9.24 9.17 15.71
C VAL A 163 -9.12 8.14 16.83
N THR A 164 -9.01 6.87 16.45
CA THR A 164 -8.88 5.76 17.37
C THR A 164 -7.62 4.95 17.06
N ARG A 165 -6.80 4.66 18.06
CA ARG A 165 -5.70 3.69 17.94
C ARG A 165 -6.26 2.28 17.90
N VAL A 166 -5.95 1.53 16.83
CA VAL A 166 -6.48 0.17 16.63
C VAL A 166 -5.43 -0.89 16.95
N LEU A 167 -4.21 -0.72 16.45
CA LEU A 167 -3.09 -1.61 16.74
C LEU A 167 -1.92 -0.80 17.28
N GLY A 168 -1.21 -1.37 18.25
CA GLY A 168 0.06 -0.85 18.76
C GLY A 168 1.17 -1.89 18.62
N GLY A 169 2.40 -1.49 18.92
CA GLY A 169 3.55 -2.37 18.78
C GLY A 169 3.94 -2.62 17.31
N VAL A 170 3.63 -1.67 16.46
CA VAL A 170 3.96 -1.65 15.04
C VAL A 170 5.33 -0.97 14.87
N THR A 171 6.10 -1.41 13.89
CA THR A 171 7.41 -0.83 13.59
C THR A 171 7.35 0.09 12.36
N ILE A 172 6.94 -0.46 11.22
CA ILE A 172 6.78 0.26 9.95
C ILE A 172 5.43 -0.14 9.38
N SER A 173 4.38 0.63 9.70
CA SER A 173 3.05 0.39 9.18
C SER A 173 3.04 0.67 7.68
N ASN A 174 2.67 -0.34 6.91
CA ASN A 174 2.59 -0.29 5.46
C ASN A 174 1.27 -0.89 4.96
N GLY A 175 1.27 -1.48 3.80
CA GLY A 175 0.17 -1.97 3.02
C GLY A 175 -1.12 -2.31 3.76
N ILE A 176 -2.22 -1.69 3.33
CA ILE A 176 -3.57 -1.91 3.87
C ILE A 176 -4.52 -2.22 2.71
N ALA A 177 -5.30 -3.29 2.82
CA ALA A 177 -6.32 -3.62 1.84
C ALA A 177 -7.49 -4.37 2.51
N TRP A 178 -8.66 -4.35 1.87
CA TRP A 178 -9.84 -5.12 2.31
C TRP A 178 -10.27 -6.11 1.26
N ALA A 179 -10.67 -7.30 1.70
CA ALA A 179 -11.29 -8.28 0.84
C ALA A 179 -12.52 -7.69 0.12
N PRO A 180 -12.83 -8.12 -1.12
CA PRO A 180 -13.96 -7.57 -1.88
C PRO A 180 -15.31 -7.69 -1.16
N ASP A 181 -15.47 -8.70 -0.32
CA ASP A 181 -16.68 -8.92 0.50
C ASP A 181 -16.71 -8.12 1.82
N GLY A 182 -15.61 -7.39 2.12
CA GLY A 182 -15.48 -6.58 3.34
C GLY A 182 -15.36 -7.38 4.63
N THR A 183 -15.08 -8.69 4.58
CA THR A 183 -14.99 -9.55 5.77
C THR A 183 -13.60 -9.63 6.36
N ARG A 184 -12.57 -9.24 5.60
CA ARG A 184 -11.16 -9.27 6.01
C ARG A 184 -10.45 -7.98 5.71
N MET A 185 -9.50 -7.63 6.57
CA MET A 185 -8.50 -6.60 6.36
C MET A 185 -7.13 -7.25 6.30
N TYR A 186 -6.36 -6.90 5.29
CA TYR A 186 -4.96 -7.31 5.12
C TYR A 186 -4.06 -6.17 5.53
N TYR A 187 -3.02 -6.48 6.30
CA TYR A 187 -2.15 -5.48 6.88
C TYR A 187 -0.68 -5.93 6.90
N ILE A 188 0.21 -4.97 6.66
CA ILE A 188 1.66 -5.17 6.64
C ILE A 188 2.32 -4.32 7.72
N ASP A 189 3.10 -4.96 8.59
CA ASP A 189 4.19 -4.35 9.34
C ASP A 189 5.50 -4.86 8.73
N THR A 190 6.18 -4.02 7.97
CA THR A 190 7.27 -4.40 7.05
C THR A 190 8.32 -5.33 7.65
N PRO A 191 8.89 -5.07 8.87
CA PRO A 191 9.95 -5.94 9.43
C PRO A 191 9.48 -7.36 9.74
N THR A 192 8.18 -7.57 9.85
CA THR A 192 7.62 -8.92 10.06
C THR A 192 7.70 -9.80 8.82
N ARG A 193 7.87 -9.19 7.62
CA ARG A 193 7.87 -9.84 6.31
C ARG A 193 6.57 -10.60 6.00
N LYS A 194 5.48 -10.19 6.62
CA LYS A 194 4.18 -10.87 6.52
C LYS A 194 3.09 -9.92 6.06
N VAL A 195 2.09 -10.51 5.40
CA VAL A 195 0.75 -9.92 5.34
C VAL A 195 -0.12 -10.67 6.32
N VAL A 196 -0.69 -9.96 7.27
CA VAL A 196 -1.64 -10.51 8.26
C VAL A 196 -3.06 -10.25 7.77
N ALA A 197 -3.89 -11.28 7.71
CA ALA A 197 -5.32 -11.18 7.50
C ALA A 197 -6.04 -11.12 8.84
N TYR A 198 -6.76 -10.02 9.08
CA TYR A 198 -7.64 -9.87 10.24
C TYR A 198 -9.08 -10.13 9.83
N ASP A 199 -9.83 -10.87 10.64
CA ASP A 199 -11.28 -10.86 10.54
C ASP A 199 -11.77 -9.43 10.83
N TYR A 200 -12.59 -8.89 9.94
CA TYR A 200 -12.98 -7.49 9.93
C TYR A 200 -14.49 -7.32 10.05
N ASN A 201 -14.90 -6.55 11.03
CA ASN A 201 -16.31 -6.16 11.15
C ASN A 201 -16.55 -4.87 10.36
N LEU A 202 -17.20 -4.99 9.21
CA LEU A 202 -17.47 -3.86 8.33
C LEU A 202 -18.29 -2.76 9.02
N GLU A 203 -19.25 -3.11 9.89
CA GLU A 203 -20.11 -2.12 10.54
C GLU A 203 -19.35 -1.32 11.60
N THR A 204 -18.60 -1.99 12.47
CA THR A 204 -17.91 -1.34 13.60
C THR A 204 -16.47 -0.92 13.27
N GLY A 205 -15.86 -1.50 12.23
CA GLY A 205 -14.44 -1.34 11.94
C GLY A 205 -13.54 -2.02 12.97
N GLU A 206 -14.04 -2.99 13.70
CA GLU A 206 -13.22 -3.77 14.64
C GLU A 206 -12.43 -4.84 13.93
N LEU A 207 -11.18 -5.00 14.36
CA LEU A 207 -10.32 -6.11 13.99
C LEU A 207 -10.42 -7.20 15.04
N CYS A 208 -10.63 -8.43 14.58
CA CYS A 208 -10.58 -9.61 15.42
C CYS A 208 -9.26 -10.36 15.18
N LYS A 209 -9.28 -11.67 15.31
CA LYS A 209 -8.11 -12.53 15.21
C LYS A 209 -7.35 -12.32 13.90
N GLY A 210 -6.05 -11.96 14.00
CA GLY A 210 -5.12 -11.94 12.87
C GLY A 210 -4.49 -13.31 12.63
N VAL A 211 -4.31 -13.67 11.35
CA VAL A 211 -3.58 -14.86 10.91
C VAL A 211 -2.58 -14.48 9.81
N ASP A 212 -1.42 -15.12 9.80
CA ASP A 212 -0.43 -14.92 8.74
C ASP A 212 -1.00 -15.47 7.42
N ALA A 213 -1.30 -14.61 6.46
CA ALA A 213 -1.84 -14.97 5.15
C ALA A 213 -0.73 -15.18 4.12
N ILE A 214 0.28 -14.31 4.12
CA ILE A 214 1.40 -14.36 3.19
C ILE A 214 2.69 -14.16 3.96
N LEU A 215 3.72 -14.95 3.62
CA LEU A 215 5.09 -14.75 4.07
C LEU A 215 5.95 -14.42 2.85
N ILE A 216 6.56 -13.24 2.85
CA ILE A 216 7.47 -12.83 1.77
C ILE A 216 8.79 -13.59 1.92
N PRO A 217 9.24 -14.35 0.91
CA PRO A 217 10.46 -15.12 0.98
C PRO A 217 11.71 -14.27 1.21
N GLU A 218 12.68 -14.81 1.92
CA GLU A 218 13.97 -14.14 2.13
C GLU A 218 14.63 -13.82 0.79
N GLY A 219 15.25 -12.64 0.68
CA GLY A 219 15.90 -12.17 -0.55
C GLY A 219 14.97 -11.62 -1.62
N TRP A 220 13.64 -11.59 -1.39
CA TRP A 220 12.68 -11.02 -2.35
C TRP A 220 12.50 -9.50 -2.20
N GLY A 221 13.04 -8.90 -1.16
CA GLY A 221 12.76 -7.54 -0.70
C GLY A 221 11.80 -7.55 0.49
N ASP A 222 11.51 -6.40 1.04
CA ASP A 222 10.62 -6.25 2.17
C ASP A 222 9.22 -5.82 1.71
N PRO A 223 8.13 -6.37 2.28
CA PRO A 223 6.78 -5.98 1.90
C PRO A 223 6.51 -4.52 2.27
N ASP A 224 5.98 -3.77 1.31
CA ASP A 224 5.71 -2.34 1.43
C ASP A 224 4.22 -2.07 1.19
N GLY A 225 3.84 -1.16 0.30
CA GLY A 225 2.44 -0.92 -0.01
C GLY A 225 1.75 -2.13 -0.64
N CYS A 226 0.44 -2.25 -0.45
CA CYS A 226 -0.36 -3.31 -1.07
C CYS A 226 -1.69 -2.81 -1.63
N THR A 227 -2.26 -3.59 -2.55
CA THR A 227 -3.62 -3.41 -3.05
C THR A 227 -4.24 -4.77 -3.33
N ILE A 228 -5.54 -4.78 -3.66
CA ILE A 228 -6.27 -6.02 -3.98
C ILE A 228 -6.92 -5.89 -5.36
N ASP A 229 -6.95 -6.96 -6.12
CA ASP A 229 -7.63 -7.01 -7.41
C ASP A 229 -9.06 -7.54 -7.33
N SER A 230 -9.76 -7.49 -8.46
CA SER A 230 -11.16 -7.92 -8.56
C SER A 230 -11.39 -9.41 -8.35
N GLU A 231 -10.32 -10.21 -8.41
CA GLU A 231 -10.35 -11.65 -8.12
C GLU A 231 -10.03 -11.94 -6.64
N GLY A 232 -9.81 -10.89 -5.83
CA GLY A 232 -9.49 -11.00 -4.41
C GLY A 232 -8.03 -11.38 -4.13
N MET A 233 -7.15 -11.26 -5.15
CA MET A 233 -5.72 -11.52 -4.95
C MET A 233 -5.01 -10.24 -4.51
N LEU A 234 -4.06 -10.40 -3.57
CA LEU A 234 -3.27 -9.29 -3.05
C LEU A 234 -2.05 -9.02 -3.93
N TRP A 235 -1.81 -7.74 -4.19
CA TRP A 235 -0.60 -7.23 -4.80
C TRP A 235 0.24 -6.54 -3.73
N VAL A 236 1.51 -6.91 -3.63
CA VAL A 236 2.45 -6.40 -2.64
C VAL A 236 3.67 -5.85 -3.36
N ALA A 237 4.03 -4.59 -3.08
CA ALA A 237 5.29 -4.01 -3.49
C ALA A 237 6.43 -4.55 -2.63
N LEU A 238 7.60 -4.69 -3.24
CA LEU A 238 8.77 -5.27 -2.58
C LEU A 238 9.89 -4.23 -2.56
N TRP A 239 9.99 -3.50 -1.45
CA TRP A 239 11.11 -2.58 -1.19
C TRP A 239 12.44 -3.34 -1.24
N GLY A 240 13.36 -2.88 -2.07
CA GLY A 240 14.63 -3.59 -2.27
C GLY A 240 14.55 -4.81 -3.18
N GLY A 241 13.34 -5.17 -3.66
CA GLY A 241 13.07 -6.39 -4.39
C GLY A 241 12.89 -6.23 -5.90
N TYR A 242 12.96 -5.02 -6.47
CA TYR A 242 12.80 -4.77 -7.90
C TYR A 242 11.48 -5.28 -8.48
N ALA A 243 10.39 -5.37 -7.69
CA ALA A 243 9.17 -6.00 -8.16
C ALA A 243 7.92 -5.58 -7.39
N VAL A 244 6.77 -5.81 -8.02
CA VAL A 244 5.49 -6.07 -7.36
C VAL A 244 5.13 -7.54 -7.52
N SER A 245 4.39 -8.11 -6.57
CA SER A 245 4.04 -9.54 -6.55
C SER A 245 2.57 -9.74 -6.22
N ARG A 246 1.91 -10.68 -6.92
CA ARG A 246 0.51 -11.06 -6.75
C ARG A 246 0.39 -12.35 -5.97
N TRP A 247 -0.48 -12.39 -4.99
CA TRP A 247 -0.59 -13.48 -4.04
C TRP A 247 -2.04 -13.93 -3.85
N ASN A 248 -2.24 -15.22 -3.69
CA ASN A 248 -3.49 -15.75 -3.17
C ASN A 248 -3.45 -15.68 -1.63
N PRO A 249 -4.27 -14.82 -0.98
CA PRO A 249 -4.22 -14.65 0.48
C PRO A 249 -4.78 -15.85 1.27
N GLU A 250 -5.50 -16.76 0.62
CA GLU A 250 -6.03 -17.96 1.27
C GLU A 250 -5.00 -19.10 1.32
N THR A 251 -4.09 -19.14 0.34
CA THR A 251 -3.08 -20.23 0.23
C THR A 251 -1.66 -19.76 0.54
N GLY A 252 -1.41 -18.44 0.51
CA GLY A 252 -0.08 -17.85 0.61
C GLY A 252 0.78 -18.08 -0.64
N GLU A 253 0.21 -18.54 -1.75
CA GLU A 253 0.92 -18.80 -3.00
C GLU A 253 1.16 -17.50 -3.79
N CYS A 254 2.39 -17.31 -4.30
CA CYS A 254 2.71 -16.26 -5.24
C CYS A 254 2.27 -16.69 -6.65
N LEU A 255 1.34 -15.92 -7.22
CA LEU A 255 0.74 -16.21 -8.53
C LEU A 255 1.47 -15.51 -9.68
N GLN A 256 2.04 -14.32 -9.41
CA GLN A 256 2.72 -13.52 -10.44
C GLN A 256 3.75 -12.60 -9.78
N ARG A 257 4.83 -12.31 -10.50
CA ARG A 257 5.81 -11.29 -10.12
C ARG A 257 6.14 -10.43 -11.34
N ILE A 258 6.00 -9.12 -11.20
CA ILE A 258 6.31 -8.14 -12.25
C ILE A 258 7.57 -7.41 -11.82
N SER A 259 8.65 -7.55 -12.60
CA SER A 259 9.94 -6.92 -12.34
C SER A 259 9.96 -5.47 -12.81
N LEU A 260 10.60 -4.60 -12.02
CA LEU A 260 10.87 -3.21 -12.33
C LEU A 260 12.37 -2.98 -12.49
N PRO A 261 12.80 -1.96 -13.28
CA PRO A 261 14.21 -1.67 -13.47
C PRO A 261 14.87 -0.92 -12.30
N VAL A 262 14.11 -0.67 -11.22
CA VAL A 262 14.54 0.08 -10.03
C VAL A 262 14.32 -0.71 -8.77
N LYS A 263 15.21 -0.52 -7.79
CA LYS A 263 15.29 -1.35 -6.58
C LYS A 263 14.14 -1.12 -5.61
N HIS A 264 13.81 0.14 -5.36
CA HIS A 264 12.87 0.51 -4.31
C HIS A 264 11.48 0.75 -4.88
N VAL A 265 10.72 -0.34 -4.98
CA VAL A 265 9.30 -0.33 -5.37
C VAL A 265 8.48 -0.19 -4.10
N THR A 266 7.68 0.85 -4.02
CA THR A 266 7.03 1.29 -2.77
C THR A 266 5.57 0.87 -2.67
N ALA A 267 4.75 1.18 -3.68
CA ALA A 267 3.33 0.85 -3.65
C ALA A 267 2.75 0.75 -5.07
N MET A 268 1.47 0.38 -5.17
CA MET A 268 0.74 0.37 -6.43
C MET A 268 -0.75 0.64 -6.24
N ALA A 269 -1.38 1.17 -7.30
CA ALA A 269 -2.82 1.33 -7.40
C ALA A 269 -3.31 0.94 -8.79
N PHE A 270 -4.50 0.36 -8.86
CA PHE A 270 -5.22 0.21 -10.11
C PHE A 270 -5.96 1.49 -10.46
N GLY A 271 -5.94 1.88 -11.73
CA GLY A 271 -6.62 3.05 -12.25
C GLY A 271 -6.98 2.92 -13.72
N GLY A 272 -7.38 4.05 -14.33
CA GLY A 272 -8.00 4.08 -15.65
C GLY A 272 -9.49 3.74 -15.59
N ASP A 273 -10.20 3.99 -16.69
CA ASP A 273 -11.66 3.82 -16.75
C ASP A 273 -12.11 2.40 -16.41
N ASP A 274 -11.33 1.43 -16.84
CA ASP A 274 -11.59 0.00 -16.64
C ASP A 274 -10.89 -0.60 -15.40
N LEU A 275 -10.10 0.18 -14.67
CA LEU A 275 -9.26 -0.25 -13.57
C LEU A 275 -8.30 -1.40 -13.96
N ASP A 276 -7.85 -1.42 -15.20
CA ASP A 276 -6.95 -2.45 -15.76
C ASP A 276 -5.49 -2.01 -15.87
N THR A 277 -5.23 -0.75 -15.54
CA THR A 277 -3.89 -0.15 -15.52
C THR A 277 -3.38 -0.08 -14.08
N MET A 278 -2.23 -0.65 -13.83
CA MET A 278 -1.53 -0.57 -12.55
C MET A 278 -0.49 0.54 -12.60
N PHE A 279 -0.62 1.54 -11.73
CA PHE A 279 0.36 2.58 -11.48
C PHE A 279 1.23 2.15 -10.30
N ILE A 280 2.56 2.24 -10.44
CA ILE A 280 3.51 1.74 -9.45
C ILE A 280 4.45 2.88 -9.07
N THR A 281 4.46 3.24 -7.80
CA THR A 281 5.37 4.24 -7.23
C THR A 281 6.71 3.62 -6.85
N THR A 282 7.75 4.43 -6.89
CA THR A 282 9.12 4.04 -6.54
C THR A 282 9.82 5.15 -5.77
N ALA A 283 10.88 4.80 -5.06
CA ALA A 283 11.71 5.76 -4.36
C ALA A 283 13.06 5.93 -5.05
N LYS A 284 13.49 7.20 -5.24
CA LYS A 284 14.86 7.52 -5.62
C LYS A 284 15.85 7.12 -4.54
N ALA A 285 15.45 7.31 -3.28
CA ALA A 285 16.22 6.95 -2.10
C ALA A 285 17.68 7.40 -2.22
N SER A 286 17.88 8.70 -2.43
CA SER A 286 19.23 9.30 -2.70
C SER A 286 20.25 8.92 -1.63
N TRP A 287 19.82 8.66 -0.40
CA TRP A 287 20.68 8.18 0.69
C TRP A 287 21.24 6.77 0.47
N ALA A 288 20.64 5.95 -0.41
CA ALA A 288 21.10 4.60 -0.69
C ALA A 288 22.29 4.57 -1.67
N GLY A 289 22.58 5.70 -2.36
CA GLY A 289 23.71 5.83 -3.27
C GLY A 289 23.62 4.93 -4.50
N LEU A 290 22.40 4.58 -4.95
CA LEU A 290 22.18 3.77 -6.14
C LEU A 290 22.17 4.66 -7.39
N ASP A 291 22.79 4.16 -8.47
CA ASP A 291 22.78 4.80 -9.79
C ASP A 291 21.67 4.16 -10.66
N GLU A 292 20.43 4.57 -10.38
CA GLU A 292 19.24 4.08 -11.09
C GLU A 292 18.50 5.30 -11.66
N PRO A 293 18.62 5.58 -12.98
CA PRO A 293 18.13 6.83 -13.57
C PRO A 293 16.59 6.97 -13.55
N ASP A 294 15.88 5.87 -13.39
CA ASP A 294 14.42 5.85 -13.33
C ASP A 294 13.86 5.68 -11.90
N ALA A 295 14.72 5.60 -10.89
CA ALA A 295 14.29 5.53 -9.49
C ALA A 295 13.55 6.82 -9.08
N GLY A 296 12.46 6.65 -8.32
CA GLY A 296 11.57 7.74 -7.91
C GLY A 296 10.55 8.17 -8.96
N LYS A 297 10.58 7.58 -10.15
CA LYS A 297 9.57 7.82 -11.19
C LYS A 297 8.36 6.91 -11.00
N LEU A 298 7.24 7.31 -11.61
CA LEU A 298 6.01 6.51 -11.66
C LEU A 298 6.10 5.55 -12.87
N PHE A 299 5.74 4.28 -12.61
CA PHE A 299 5.66 3.25 -13.65
C PHE A 299 4.23 2.80 -13.87
N VAL A 300 3.98 2.24 -15.06
CA VAL A 300 2.67 1.65 -15.41
C VAL A 300 2.84 0.31 -16.09
N CYS A 301 1.87 -0.57 -15.86
CA CYS A 301 1.70 -1.80 -16.63
C CYS A 301 0.21 -2.22 -16.66
N ARG A 302 -0.10 -3.20 -17.50
CA ARG A 302 -1.41 -3.89 -17.50
C ARG A 302 -1.19 -5.32 -17.05
N PRO A 303 -1.49 -5.64 -15.78
CA PRO A 303 -1.13 -6.95 -15.20
C PRO A 303 -2.03 -8.10 -15.67
N GLY A 304 -3.05 -7.83 -16.49
CA GLY A 304 -3.98 -8.84 -17.03
C GLY A 304 -5.21 -9.08 -16.16
N VAL A 305 -5.34 -8.35 -15.05
CA VAL A 305 -6.49 -8.35 -14.14
C VAL A 305 -6.91 -6.92 -13.84
N LYS A 306 -8.15 -6.73 -13.36
CA LYS A 306 -8.69 -5.42 -12.97
C LYS A 306 -8.57 -5.23 -11.45
N GLY A 307 -8.43 -3.98 -11.03
CA GLY A 307 -8.55 -3.60 -9.64
C GLY A 307 -9.99 -3.41 -9.18
N LEU A 308 -10.13 -2.91 -7.97
CA LEU A 308 -11.37 -2.45 -7.38
C LEU A 308 -11.38 -0.92 -7.30
N LYS A 309 -12.57 -0.33 -7.28
CA LYS A 309 -12.71 1.11 -7.03
C LYS A 309 -12.19 1.43 -5.63
N ALA A 310 -11.39 2.49 -5.54
CA ALA A 310 -10.96 3.01 -4.26
C ALA A 310 -12.16 3.51 -3.44
N HIS A 311 -12.11 3.30 -2.14
CA HIS A 311 -13.07 3.86 -1.20
C HIS A 311 -12.67 5.29 -0.86
N LEU A 312 -13.67 6.19 -0.83
CA LEU A 312 -13.48 7.59 -0.49
C LEU A 312 -13.68 7.79 1.01
N PHE A 313 -12.93 8.72 1.60
CA PHE A 313 -13.19 9.14 2.97
C PHE A 313 -14.61 9.72 3.09
N ASP A 314 -15.31 9.34 4.16
CA ASP A 314 -16.62 9.89 4.48
C ASP A 314 -16.48 10.87 5.68
N PRO A 315 -16.55 12.20 5.44
CA PRO A 315 -16.33 13.18 6.50
C PRO A 315 -17.51 13.27 7.49
N VAL A 316 -18.61 12.57 7.20
CA VAL A 316 -19.79 12.59 8.08
C VAL A 316 -19.58 11.67 9.27
N ASP A 317 -19.59 12.24 10.46
CA ASP A 317 -19.65 11.46 11.71
C ASP A 317 -21.02 10.75 11.77
N LYS A 318 -21.01 9.43 11.57
CA LYS A 318 -22.24 8.62 11.56
C LYS A 318 -22.75 8.30 12.95
N GLY A 319 -22.09 8.87 14.00
CA GLY A 319 -22.43 8.57 15.39
C GLY A 319 -22.44 7.06 15.65
N THR A 320 -21.67 6.60 16.61
CA THR A 320 -21.80 5.21 17.07
C THR A 320 -23.26 4.96 17.49
N PRO A 321 -23.92 3.88 17.05
CA PRO A 321 -25.31 3.59 17.44
C PRO A 321 -25.45 3.36 18.93
#